data_fc8b88eee04f65b796acd5126df109f8
#
_entry.id   fc8b88eee04f65b796acd5126df109f8
#
_cell.length_a   1.000
_cell.length_b   1.000
_cell.length_c   1.000
_cell.angle_alpha   90.00
_cell.angle_beta   90.00
_cell.angle_gamma   90.00
#
_symmetry.space_group_name_H-M   'P 1'
#
loop_
_entity.id
_entity.type
_entity.pdbx_description
1 polymer ?
#
loop_
_entity_poly.entity_id
_entity_poly.type
_entity_poly.pdbx_seq_one_letter_code
_entity_poly.pdbx_strand_id
1 'polypeptide(L)'
;MAKRYGRQTPTYEIVGKYAYTDGEQATALASEFWDAPLEWQQHFLDVMLARDKRDKYAFKTVGLSLARQNGKSWSVRARCFYGLIADGEKILYTCQHGDTADGMFKELSAPFEDEENEDLNDLLDAVRKTNGQQAIYLKNGGYIRFTTRTNNLARGKSYDVVIYDEAQELTREQQDASRFVTSASKKHNAQVIYLGTPPN
;
A
#
# COMPACT_ATOMS: atom_id res chain seq x y z
N MET A 1 24.50 -10.94 -19.70
CA MET A 1 23.40 -10.42 -20.56
C MET A 1 22.78 -9.25 -19.85
N ALA A 2 22.61 -8.07 -20.51
CA ALA A 2 21.91 -6.93 -19.92
C ALA A 2 20.45 -7.32 -19.66
N LYS A 3 19.94 -7.06 -18.44
CA LYS A 3 18.52 -7.25 -18.10
C LYS A 3 17.70 -6.35 -19.06
N ARG A 4 16.83 -6.94 -19.87
CA ARG A 4 15.89 -6.20 -20.69
C ARG A 4 14.68 -5.86 -19.82
N TYR A 5 14.52 -4.59 -19.51
CA TYR A 5 13.31 -4.07 -18.87
C TYR A 5 12.28 -3.75 -19.97
N GLY A 6 11.00 -3.97 -19.67
CA GLY A 6 9.91 -3.52 -20.51
C GLY A 6 9.78 -1.98 -20.53
N ARG A 7 8.73 -1.48 -21.16
CA ARG A 7 8.43 -0.04 -21.19
C ARG A 7 8.25 0.50 -19.77
N GLN A 8 8.97 1.58 -19.45
CA GLN A 8 8.94 2.20 -18.12
C GLN A 8 7.91 3.34 -18.00
N THR A 9 7.36 3.82 -19.11
CA THR A 9 6.32 4.85 -19.11
C THR A 9 4.94 4.22 -19.31
N PRO A 10 3.89 4.73 -18.67
CA PRO A 10 2.53 4.21 -18.86
C PRO A 10 2.07 4.34 -20.31
N THR A 11 1.23 3.40 -20.77
CA THR A 11 0.59 3.48 -22.09
C THR A 11 -0.51 4.54 -22.09
N TYR A 12 -1.19 4.66 -20.95
CA TYR A 12 -2.23 5.64 -20.72
C TYR A 12 -2.17 6.10 -19.26
N GLU A 13 -2.28 7.39 -19.04
CA GLU A 13 -2.21 7.97 -17.72
C GLU A 13 -3.15 9.17 -17.59
N ILE A 14 -3.78 9.28 -16.41
CA ILE A 14 -4.51 10.47 -15.99
C ILE A 14 -4.02 10.82 -14.59
N VAL A 15 -3.17 11.81 -14.48
CA VAL A 15 -2.67 12.35 -13.21
C VAL A 15 -2.94 13.84 -13.16
N GLY A 16 -3.59 14.29 -12.10
CA GLY A 16 -3.84 15.71 -11.86
C GLY A 16 -2.60 16.45 -11.35
N LYS A 17 -2.73 17.75 -11.11
CA LYS A 17 -1.65 18.54 -10.51
C LYS A 17 -1.56 18.27 -9.00
N TYR A 18 -0.34 18.25 -8.48
CA TYR A 18 -0.04 18.18 -7.05
C TYR A 18 1.07 19.19 -6.69
N ALA A 19 1.28 19.43 -5.41
CA ALA A 19 2.26 20.42 -4.95
C ALA A 19 3.66 19.79 -4.83
N TYR A 20 3.76 18.61 -4.24
CA TYR A 20 4.98 17.83 -4.05
C TYR A 20 4.62 16.36 -3.82
N THR A 21 5.63 15.50 -3.67
CA THR A 21 5.46 14.09 -3.33
C THR A 21 6.49 13.65 -2.29
N ASP A 22 6.12 12.70 -1.45
CA ASP A 22 7.03 12.02 -0.52
C ASP A 22 7.64 10.74 -1.14
N GLY A 23 7.48 10.54 -2.45
CA GLY A 23 7.90 9.32 -3.13
C GLY A 23 9.40 9.05 -3.06
N GLU A 24 10.24 10.08 -3.13
CA GLU A 24 11.70 9.93 -2.97
C GLU A 24 12.09 9.46 -1.56
N GLN A 25 11.46 10.03 -0.52
CA GLN A 25 11.69 9.63 0.87
C GLN A 25 11.23 8.18 1.10
N ALA A 26 10.07 7.82 0.53
CA ALA A 26 9.56 6.45 0.61
C ALA A 26 10.47 5.45 -0.13
N THR A 27 11.03 5.85 -1.25
CA THR A 27 11.99 5.05 -2.00
C THR A 27 13.30 4.86 -1.23
N ALA A 28 13.84 5.93 -0.66
CA ALA A 28 15.05 5.86 0.15
C ALA A 28 14.88 4.87 1.30
N LEU A 29 13.79 5.01 2.07
CA LEU A 29 13.46 4.11 3.17
C LEU A 29 13.27 2.65 2.70
N ALA A 30 12.52 2.43 1.62
CA ALA A 30 12.26 1.09 1.11
C ALA A 30 13.51 0.40 0.54
N SER A 31 14.42 1.17 -0.05
CA SER A 31 15.65 0.65 -0.67
C SER A 31 16.69 0.18 0.34
N GLU A 32 16.52 0.48 1.62
CA GLU A 32 17.34 -0.10 2.71
C GLU A 32 17.04 -1.60 2.90
N PHE A 33 15.83 -2.03 2.54
CA PHE A 33 15.35 -3.39 2.80
C PHE A 33 15.06 -4.20 1.54
N TRP A 34 14.82 -3.53 0.40
CA TRP A 34 14.44 -4.16 -0.86
C TRP A 34 15.21 -3.56 -2.03
N ASP A 35 15.25 -4.27 -3.15
CA ASP A 35 15.88 -3.79 -4.38
C ASP A 35 15.35 -2.38 -4.76
N ALA A 36 16.21 -1.58 -5.40
CA ALA A 36 15.81 -0.28 -5.93
C ALA A 36 14.65 -0.41 -6.94
N PRO A 37 13.72 0.57 -6.98
CA PRO A 37 12.58 0.52 -7.89
C PRO A 37 12.99 0.65 -9.36
N LEU A 38 12.14 0.11 -10.22
CA LEU A 38 12.12 0.49 -11.62
C LEU A 38 11.52 1.91 -11.78
N GLU A 39 11.80 2.60 -12.88
CA GLU A 39 11.31 3.97 -13.13
C GLU A 39 9.78 4.08 -13.01
N TRP A 40 9.02 3.12 -13.54
CA TRP A 40 7.56 3.11 -13.44
C TRP A 40 7.06 2.86 -11.99
N GLN A 41 7.82 2.10 -11.20
CA GLN A 41 7.49 1.84 -9.78
C GLN A 41 7.67 3.10 -8.95
N GLN A 42 8.77 3.83 -9.21
CA GLN A 42 9.01 5.14 -8.61
C GLN A 42 7.91 6.12 -8.97
N HIS A 43 7.60 6.24 -10.27
CA HIS A 43 6.54 7.13 -10.73
C HIS A 43 5.17 6.82 -10.09
N PHE A 44 4.81 5.54 -9.98
CA PHE A 44 3.56 5.15 -9.33
C PHE A 44 3.58 5.44 -7.82
N LEU A 45 4.72 5.26 -7.15
CA LEU A 45 4.90 5.63 -5.75
C LEU A 45 4.77 7.15 -5.54
N ASP A 46 5.35 7.95 -6.43
CA ASP A 46 5.21 9.41 -6.44
C ASP A 46 3.74 9.84 -6.53
N VAL A 47 2.96 9.20 -7.39
CA VAL A 47 1.53 9.47 -7.53
C VAL A 47 0.74 9.07 -6.27
N MET A 48 1.04 7.92 -5.66
CA MET A 48 0.40 7.49 -4.43
C MET A 48 0.69 8.42 -3.24
N LEU A 49 1.89 9.00 -3.20
CA LEU A 49 2.35 9.89 -2.11
C LEU A 49 2.28 11.36 -2.48
N ALA A 50 1.66 11.72 -3.60
CA ALA A 50 1.48 13.11 -4.02
C ALA A 50 0.64 13.90 -3.00
N ARG A 51 1.11 15.10 -2.65
CA ARG A 51 0.49 15.99 -1.66
C ARG A 51 -0.05 17.27 -2.32
N ASP A 52 -1.12 17.78 -1.77
CA ASP A 52 -1.65 19.12 -2.08
C ASP A 52 -0.94 20.19 -1.21
N LYS A 53 -1.27 21.47 -1.43
CA LYS A 53 -0.72 22.61 -0.67
C LYS A 53 -1.06 22.61 0.83
N ARG A 54 -1.98 21.74 1.28
CA ARG A 54 -2.42 21.59 2.68
C ARG A 54 -1.85 20.33 3.31
N ASP A 55 -0.84 19.72 2.67
CA ASP A 55 -0.22 18.48 3.11
C ASP A 55 -1.19 17.28 3.19
N LYS A 56 -2.20 17.27 2.29
CA LYS A 56 -3.13 16.14 2.15
C LYS A 56 -2.82 15.37 0.87
N TYR A 57 -3.16 14.09 0.83
CA TYR A 57 -3.07 13.32 -0.43
C TYR A 57 -3.82 14.05 -1.54
N ALA A 58 -3.09 14.41 -2.58
CA ALA A 58 -3.63 15.09 -3.75
C ALA A 58 -4.67 14.21 -4.45
N PHE A 59 -4.46 12.89 -4.42
CA PHE A 59 -5.32 11.90 -5.04
C PHE A 59 -5.93 10.98 -3.99
N LYS A 60 -7.24 11.12 -3.76
CA LYS A 60 -8.01 10.27 -2.83
C LYS A 60 -8.25 8.87 -3.37
N THR A 61 -8.15 8.71 -4.68
CA THR A 61 -8.25 7.43 -5.37
C THR A 61 -7.11 7.33 -6.37
N VAL A 62 -6.36 6.23 -6.29
CA VAL A 62 -5.26 5.94 -7.20
C VAL A 62 -5.48 4.53 -7.76
N GLY A 63 -5.21 4.34 -9.05
CA GLY A 63 -5.38 3.05 -9.71
C GLY A 63 -4.21 2.71 -10.62
N LEU A 64 -3.81 1.44 -10.61
CA LEU A 64 -2.83 0.87 -11.53
C LEU A 64 -3.40 -0.38 -12.19
N SER A 65 -3.37 -0.42 -13.52
CA SER A 65 -3.61 -1.63 -14.30
C SER A 65 -2.33 -2.06 -14.99
N LEU A 66 -1.81 -3.21 -14.60
CA LEU A 66 -0.53 -3.71 -15.10
C LEU A 66 -0.58 -5.25 -15.18
N ALA A 67 0.01 -5.84 -16.20
CA ALA A 67 0.06 -7.29 -16.38
C ALA A 67 0.68 -7.99 -15.15
N ARG A 68 0.34 -9.29 -14.98
CA ARG A 68 0.89 -10.12 -13.88
C ARG A 68 2.41 -10.18 -13.95
N GLN A 69 3.06 -10.40 -12.79
CA GLN A 69 4.52 -10.58 -12.64
C GLN A 69 5.39 -9.41 -13.11
N ASN A 70 4.84 -8.20 -13.16
CA ASN A 70 5.58 -6.99 -13.50
C ASN A 70 5.99 -6.15 -12.27
N GLY A 71 5.92 -6.70 -11.05
CA GLY A 71 6.47 -6.04 -9.86
C GLY A 71 5.55 -5.01 -9.21
N LYS A 72 4.20 -5.08 -9.38
CA LYS A 72 3.23 -4.20 -8.71
C LYS A 72 3.43 -4.13 -7.19
N SER A 73 3.76 -5.27 -6.58
CA SER A 73 3.87 -5.42 -5.12
C SER A 73 4.95 -4.54 -4.51
N TRP A 74 6.04 -4.24 -5.24
CA TRP A 74 7.11 -3.38 -4.74
C TRP A 74 6.59 -1.98 -4.36
N SER A 75 5.93 -1.29 -5.29
CA SER A 75 5.42 0.08 -5.05
C SER A 75 4.42 0.14 -3.90
N VAL A 76 3.57 -0.88 -3.80
CA VAL A 76 2.56 -0.96 -2.72
C VAL A 76 3.22 -1.24 -1.38
N ARG A 77 4.21 -2.13 -1.35
CA ARG A 77 4.99 -2.43 -0.16
C ARG A 77 5.72 -1.17 0.35
N ALA A 78 6.41 -0.45 -0.53
CA ALA A 78 7.07 0.81 -0.20
C ALA A 78 6.07 1.86 0.31
N ARG A 79 4.89 1.99 -0.35
CA ARG A 79 3.81 2.87 0.08
C ARG A 79 3.30 2.54 1.49
N CYS A 80 3.07 1.25 1.78
CA CYS A 80 2.61 0.80 3.09
C CYS A 80 3.67 1.05 4.16
N PHE A 81 4.91 0.69 3.87
CA PHE A 81 6.03 0.83 4.78
C PHE A 81 6.25 2.28 5.19
N TYR A 82 6.29 3.19 4.22
CA TYR A 82 6.40 4.61 4.47
C TYR A 82 5.21 5.15 5.29
N GLY A 83 3.99 4.84 4.89
CA GLY A 83 2.79 5.31 5.58
C GLY A 83 2.67 4.82 7.03
N LEU A 84 3.15 3.61 7.32
CA LEU A 84 3.21 3.08 8.67
C LEU A 84 4.22 3.84 9.53
N ILE A 85 5.43 4.05 9.03
CA ILE A 85 6.56 4.61 9.78
C ILE A 85 6.45 6.13 9.90
N ALA A 86 6.30 6.82 8.76
CA ALA A 86 6.33 8.27 8.70
C ALA A 86 5.00 8.91 9.15
N ASP A 87 3.88 8.36 8.67
CA ASP A 87 2.57 8.96 8.90
C ASP A 87 1.76 8.27 10.01
N GLY A 88 2.20 7.12 10.55
CA GLY A 88 1.45 6.34 11.52
C GLY A 88 0.05 5.97 11.01
N GLU A 89 -0.04 5.57 9.75
CA GLU A 89 -1.30 5.30 9.08
C GLU A 89 -1.92 3.98 9.52
N LYS A 90 -3.25 3.96 9.48
CA LYS A 90 -4.07 2.74 9.63
C LYS A 90 -4.40 2.22 8.25
N ILE A 91 -3.77 1.11 7.87
CA ILE A 91 -3.84 0.57 6.51
C ILE A 91 -4.62 -0.74 6.50
N LEU A 92 -5.50 -0.89 5.53
CA LEU A 92 -6.13 -2.16 5.18
C LEU A 92 -5.60 -2.62 3.81
N TYR A 93 -4.85 -3.70 3.81
CA TYR A 93 -4.47 -4.40 2.58
C TYR A 93 -5.42 -5.58 2.36
N THR A 94 -6.07 -5.63 1.23
CA THR A 94 -7.02 -6.69 0.90
C THR A 94 -6.86 -7.16 -0.54
N CYS A 95 -6.97 -8.48 -0.73
CA CYS A 95 -6.87 -9.17 -2.02
C CYS A 95 -7.90 -10.28 -2.11
N GLN A 96 -8.01 -10.93 -3.25
CA GLN A 96 -8.94 -12.05 -3.45
C GLN A 96 -8.39 -13.34 -2.83
N HIS A 97 -7.09 -13.58 -2.93
CA HIS A 97 -6.45 -14.84 -2.55
C HIS A 97 -5.63 -14.69 -1.26
N GLY A 98 -5.75 -15.67 -0.34
CA GLY A 98 -5.05 -15.67 0.94
C GLY A 98 -3.52 -15.69 0.79
N ASP A 99 -3.01 -16.43 -0.18
CA ASP A 99 -1.58 -16.53 -0.46
C ASP A 99 -0.96 -15.16 -0.84
N THR A 100 -1.72 -14.32 -1.55
CA THR A 100 -1.29 -12.96 -1.91
C THR A 100 -1.19 -12.08 -0.64
N ALA A 101 -2.18 -12.19 0.26
CA ALA A 101 -2.15 -11.47 1.53
C ALA A 101 -1.01 -11.93 2.43
N ASP A 102 -0.80 -13.23 2.54
CA ASP A 102 0.27 -13.84 3.33
C ASP A 102 1.66 -13.46 2.79
N GLY A 103 1.84 -13.49 1.48
CA GLY A 103 3.09 -13.06 0.85
C GLY A 103 3.42 -11.60 1.15
N MET A 104 2.46 -10.68 0.99
CA MET A 104 2.67 -9.27 1.30
C MET A 104 2.93 -9.05 2.80
N PHE A 105 2.23 -9.77 3.67
CA PHE A 105 2.46 -9.71 5.11
C PHE A 105 3.89 -10.12 5.47
N LYS A 106 4.38 -11.27 4.96
CA LYS A 106 5.73 -11.77 5.23
C LYS A 106 6.81 -10.81 4.76
N GLU A 107 6.66 -10.28 3.54
CA GLU A 107 7.62 -9.33 2.99
C GLU A 107 7.66 -8.01 3.77
N LEU A 108 6.49 -7.52 4.25
CA LEU A 108 6.42 -6.26 4.97
C LEU A 108 6.80 -6.41 6.45
N SER A 109 6.57 -7.57 7.08
CA SER A 109 6.92 -7.79 8.50
C SER A 109 8.41 -8.09 8.70
N ALA A 110 9.09 -8.64 7.70
CA ALA A 110 10.48 -9.07 7.81
C ALA A 110 11.43 -7.97 8.32
N PRO A 111 11.42 -6.71 7.81
CA PRO A 111 12.30 -5.67 8.35
C PRO A 111 12.06 -5.34 9.82
N PHE A 112 10.82 -5.44 10.30
CA PHE A 112 10.46 -5.17 11.71
C PHE A 112 10.83 -6.30 12.65
N GLU A 113 10.98 -7.52 12.15
CA GLU A 113 11.31 -8.72 12.93
C GLU A 113 12.80 -9.10 12.85
N ASP A 114 13.57 -8.38 12.05
CA ASP A 114 15.01 -8.58 11.92
C ASP A 114 15.73 -7.86 13.06
N GLU A 115 16.42 -8.61 13.91
CA GLU A 115 17.13 -8.11 15.10
C GLU A 115 18.25 -7.10 14.76
N GLU A 116 18.73 -7.08 13.52
CA GLU A 116 19.73 -6.10 13.06
C GLU A 116 19.14 -4.69 12.85
N ASN A 117 17.81 -4.57 12.77
CA ASN A 117 17.09 -3.31 12.53
C ASN A 117 16.59 -2.71 13.85
N GLU A 118 17.48 -2.27 14.73
CA GLU A 118 17.16 -1.75 16.06
C GLU A 118 16.06 -0.68 16.05
N ASP A 119 16.15 0.32 15.16
CA ASP A 119 15.17 1.42 15.05
C ASP A 119 13.75 0.92 14.70
N LEU A 120 13.64 -0.08 13.82
CA LEU A 120 12.36 -0.68 13.45
C LEU A 120 11.83 -1.59 14.57
N ASN A 121 12.71 -2.33 15.24
CA ASN A 121 12.35 -3.12 16.42
C ASN A 121 11.82 -2.22 17.53
N ASP A 122 12.45 -1.08 17.78
CA ASP A 122 12.01 -0.11 18.77
C ASP A 122 10.64 0.50 18.42
N LEU A 123 10.35 0.68 17.14
CA LEU A 123 9.06 1.17 16.67
C LEU A 123 7.96 0.10 16.70
N LEU A 124 8.32 -1.18 16.62
CA LEU A 124 7.38 -2.29 16.62
C LEU A 124 6.67 -2.43 17.98
N ASP A 125 5.34 -2.52 17.95
CA ASP A 125 4.51 -2.88 19.11
C ASP A 125 4.17 -4.37 19.10
N ALA A 126 3.63 -4.88 17.97
CA ALA A 126 3.30 -6.30 17.84
C ALA A 126 3.18 -6.75 16.39
N VAL A 127 3.50 -8.02 16.13
CA VAL A 127 3.19 -8.73 14.89
C VAL A 127 2.19 -9.85 15.17
N ARG A 128 1.02 -9.80 14.55
CA ARG A 128 0.01 -10.86 14.63
C ARG A 128 0.12 -11.76 13.42
N LYS A 129 0.50 -13.03 13.64
CA LYS A 129 0.75 -14.03 12.59
C LYS A 129 -0.43 -14.98 12.32
N THR A 130 -1.53 -14.84 13.06
CA THR A 130 -2.71 -15.72 12.91
C THR A 130 -3.26 -15.62 11.50
N ASN A 131 -3.39 -16.72 10.80
CA ASN A 131 -3.89 -16.79 9.44
C ASN A 131 -5.25 -16.10 9.30
N GLY A 132 -5.40 -15.28 8.26
CA GLY A 132 -6.60 -14.45 8.02
C GLY A 132 -6.79 -13.26 8.99
N GLN A 133 -5.85 -13.08 9.94
CA GLN A 133 -5.85 -11.98 10.90
C GLN A 133 -4.46 -11.33 11.03
N GLN A 134 -3.59 -11.55 10.03
CA GLN A 134 -2.24 -11.00 10.02
C GLN A 134 -2.28 -9.47 10.12
N ALA A 135 -1.40 -8.92 10.96
CA ALA A 135 -1.29 -7.49 11.17
C ALA A 135 0.07 -7.11 11.76
N ILE A 136 0.52 -5.91 11.49
CA ILE A 136 1.68 -5.26 12.09
C ILE A 136 1.18 -4.02 12.81
N TYR A 137 1.56 -3.86 14.08
CA TYR A 137 1.21 -2.70 14.91
C TYR A 137 2.47 -1.97 15.32
N LEU A 138 2.45 -0.64 15.22
CA LEU A 138 3.56 0.22 15.59
C LEU A 138 3.22 1.12 16.78
N LYS A 139 4.22 1.44 17.61
CA LYS A 139 4.09 2.30 18.80
C LYS A 139 3.66 3.74 18.47
N ASN A 140 3.88 4.20 17.21
CA ASN A 140 3.39 5.49 16.73
C ASN A 140 1.87 5.51 16.46
N GLY A 141 1.17 4.37 16.66
CA GLY A 141 -0.25 4.18 16.43
C GLY A 141 -0.61 3.74 15.02
N GLY A 142 0.36 3.64 14.11
CA GLY A 142 0.21 3.03 12.79
C GLY A 142 -0.03 1.54 12.89
N TYR A 143 -0.86 1.01 12.01
CA TYR A 143 -0.98 -0.44 11.85
C TYR A 143 -1.43 -0.80 10.43
N ILE A 144 -1.04 -1.99 9.98
CA ILE A 144 -1.57 -2.58 8.76
C ILE A 144 -2.21 -3.93 9.07
N ARG A 145 -3.35 -4.19 8.46
CA ARG A 145 -4.03 -5.48 8.51
C ARG A 145 -4.11 -6.07 7.10
N PHE A 146 -3.82 -7.36 7.03
CA PHE A 146 -3.89 -8.14 5.79
C PHE A 146 -5.08 -9.09 5.85
N THR A 147 -5.88 -9.15 4.79
CA THR A 147 -7.04 -10.01 4.78
C THR A 147 -7.55 -10.29 3.36
N THR A 148 -8.21 -11.41 3.20
CA THR A 148 -9.01 -11.66 1.99
C THR A 148 -10.30 -10.87 2.01
N ARG A 149 -10.84 -10.56 0.83
CA ARG A 149 -12.11 -9.84 0.72
C ARG A 149 -13.29 -10.67 1.17
N THR A 150 -14.03 -10.14 2.13
CA THR A 150 -15.34 -10.64 2.56
C THR A 150 -16.30 -9.46 2.67
N ASN A 151 -17.59 -9.68 2.55
CA ASN A 151 -18.62 -8.62 2.64
C ASN A 151 -18.65 -7.90 4.02
N ASN A 152 -17.91 -8.38 5.01
CA ASN A 152 -17.86 -7.84 6.37
C ASN A 152 -16.52 -7.18 6.74
N LEU A 153 -15.64 -6.94 5.77
CA LEU A 153 -14.25 -6.51 5.96
C LEU A 153 -14.04 -5.30 6.85
N ALA A 154 -15.02 -4.43 6.91
CA ALA A 154 -14.83 -3.07 7.39
C ALA A 154 -15.74 -2.68 8.55
N ARG A 155 -16.61 -3.56 9.03
CA ARG A 155 -17.57 -3.21 10.10
C ARG A 155 -16.85 -2.82 11.40
N GLY A 156 -17.10 -1.59 11.85
CA GLY A 156 -16.61 -1.09 13.15
C GLY A 156 -15.15 -0.63 13.20
N LYS A 157 -14.46 -0.53 12.06
CA LYS A 157 -13.08 -0.02 11.98
C LYS A 157 -12.96 1.12 10.97
N SER A 158 -12.07 2.07 11.24
CA SER A 158 -11.70 3.12 10.31
C SER A 158 -10.26 2.92 9.84
N TYR A 159 -10.01 3.19 8.57
CA TYR A 159 -8.68 3.12 7.99
C TYR A 159 -8.37 4.43 7.26
N ASP A 160 -7.10 4.82 7.26
CA ASP A 160 -6.60 5.97 6.53
C ASP A 160 -6.32 5.59 5.07
N VAL A 161 -5.85 4.36 4.85
CA VAL A 161 -5.57 3.82 3.52
C VAL A 161 -6.22 2.46 3.34
N VAL A 162 -6.88 2.26 2.21
CA VAL A 162 -7.40 0.95 1.80
C VAL A 162 -6.78 0.58 0.46
N ILE A 163 -6.18 -0.60 0.41
CA ILE A 163 -5.55 -1.14 -0.80
C ILE A 163 -6.31 -2.36 -1.27
N TYR A 164 -6.79 -2.30 -2.49
CA TYR A 164 -7.42 -3.40 -3.20
C TYR A 164 -6.43 -3.98 -4.21
N ASP A 165 -5.72 -5.03 -3.84
CA ASP A 165 -4.96 -5.82 -4.81
C ASP A 165 -5.90 -6.80 -5.53
N GLU A 166 -5.59 -7.15 -6.76
CA GLU A 166 -6.47 -7.95 -7.63
C GLU A 166 -7.85 -7.29 -7.81
N ALA A 167 -7.88 -5.96 -8.02
CA ALA A 167 -9.10 -5.16 -8.06
C ALA A 167 -10.06 -5.52 -9.20
N GLN A 168 -9.61 -6.26 -10.23
CA GLN A 168 -10.47 -6.81 -11.28
C GLN A 168 -11.51 -7.81 -10.75
N GLU A 169 -11.28 -8.39 -9.57
CA GLU A 169 -12.19 -9.32 -8.89
C GLU A 169 -13.13 -8.62 -7.88
N LEU A 170 -13.10 -7.28 -7.82
CA LEU A 170 -13.85 -6.49 -6.83
C LEU A 170 -15.32 -6.37 -7.21
N THR A 171 -16.22 -6.74 -6.31
CA THR A 171 -17.66 -6.53 -6.48
C THR A 171 -18.08 -5.10 -6.10
N ARG A 172 -19.23 -4.64 -6.59
CA ARG A 172 -19.79 -3.32 -6.23
C ARG A 172 -20.05 -3.19 -4.72
N GLU A 173 -20.55 -4.23 -4.08
CA GLU A 173 -20.84 -4.25 -2.64
C GLU A 173 -19.56 -4.10 -1.80
N GLN A 174 -18.46 -4.75 -2.23
CA GLN A 174 -17.15 -4.61 -1.60
C GLN A 174 -16.58 -3.21 -1.80
N GLN A 175 -16.79 -2.60 -2.96
CA GLN A 175 -16.37 -1.23 -3.26
C GLN A 175 -17.13 -0.20 -2.40
N ASP A 176 -18.44 -0.36 -2.24
CA ASP A 176 -19.25 0.53 -1.41
C ASP A 176 -18.86 0.42 0.07
N ALA A 177 -18.56 -0.79 0.56
CA ALA A 177 -18.04 -1.00 1.91
C ALA A 177 -16.75 -0.19 2.18
N SER A 178 -15.86 0.00 1.20
CA SER A 178 -14.64 0.78 1.36
C SER A 178 -14.88 2.26 1.62
N ARG A 179 -15.89 2.84 0.99
CA ARG A 179 -16.25 4.26 1.17
C ARG A 179 -16.61 4.57 2.61
N PHE A 180 -17.34 3.68 3.27
CA PHE A 180 -17.70 3.85 4.68
C PHE A 180 -16.50 3.79 5.62
N VAL A 181 -15.52 2.95 5.30
CA VAL A 181 -14.34 2.72 6.11
C VAL A 181 -13.37 3.89 6.07
N THR A 182 -13.18 4.46 4.90
CA THR A 182 -12.30 5.61 4.70
C THR A 182 -12.94 6.92 5.16
N SER A 183 -14.28 7.06 5.05
CA SER A 183 -14.98 8.26 5.53
C SER A 183 -14.89 8.45 7.07
N ALA A 184 -14.65 7.37 7.80
CA ALA A 184 -14.47 7.38 9.26
C ALA A 184 -13.02 7.67 9.71
N SER A 185 -12.08 7.92 8.78
CA SER A 185 -10.70 8.25 9.12
C SER A 185 -10.62 9.56 9.90
N LYS A 186 -10.00 9.50 11.09
CA LYS A 186 -9.81 10.68 11.96
C LYS A 186 -8.82 11.69 11.38
N LYS A 187 -7.94 11.27 10.47
CA LYS A 187 -6.94 12.14 9.83
C LYS A 187 -7.54 13.02 8.72
N HIS A 188 -8.76 12.72 8.27
CA HIS A 188 -9.40 13.40 7.13
C HIS A 188 -8.51 13.46 5.88
N ASN A 189 -7.66 12.44 5.73
CA ASN A 189 -6.68 12.29 4.65
C ASN A 189 -6.72 10.87 4.07
N ALA A 190 -7.91 10.31 3.91
CA ALA A 190 -8.06 8.94 3.47
C ALA A 190 -7.73 8.76 1.97
N GLN A 191 -7.16 7.59 1.64
CA GLN A 191 -6.81 7.20 0.27
C GLN A 191 -7.26 5.77 -0.01
N VAL A 192 -7.73 5.52 -1.24
CA VAL A 192 -8.05 4.18 -1.75
C VAL A 192 -7.16 3.90 -2.97
N ILE A 193 -6.48 2.75 -2.95
CA ILE A 193 -5.56 2.33 -4.00
C ILE A 193 -6.08 1.04 -4.62
N TYR A 194 -6.24 1.04 -5.94
CA TYR A 194 -6.69 -0.11 -6.72
C TYR A 194 -5.56 -0.63 -7.60
N LEU A 195 -5.26 -1.92 -7.47
CA LEU A 195 -4.26 -2.61 -8.28
C LEU A 195 -4.97 -3.72 -9.06
N GLY A 196 -4.93 -3.63 -10.35
CA GLY A 196 -5.58 -4.61 -11.23
C GLY A 196 -4.63 -5.18 -12.28
N THR A 197 -5.09 -6.29 -12.86
CA THR A 197 -4.51 -6.85 -14.07
C THR A 197 -5.51 -6.64 -15.20
N PRO A 198 -5.10 -6.13 -16.37
CA PRO A 198 -6.01 -6.02 -17.49
C PRO A 198 -6.57 -7.39 -17.87
N PRO A 199 -7.80 -7.47 -18.40
CA PRO A 199 -8.31 -8.73 -18.95
C PRO A 199 -7.41 -9.19 -20.11
N ASN A 200 -7.31 -10.52 -20.26
CA ASN A 200 -6.61 -11.13 -21.39
C ASN A 200 -7.35 -10.87 -22.69
#